data_37ea03b94842ef7490cb93a30ef4fd96
#
_entry.id   37ea03b94842ef7490cb93a30ef4fd96
#
_cell.length_a   1.000
_cell.length_b   1.000
_cell.length_c   1.000
_cell.angle_alpha   90.00
_cell.angle_beta   90.00
_cell.angle_gamma   90.00
#
_symmetry.space_group_name_H-M   'P 1'
#
loop_
_entity.id
_entity.type
_entity.pdbx_description
1 polymer ?
#
loop_
_entity_poly.entity_id
_entity_poly.type
_entity_poly.pdbx_seq_one_letter_code
_entity_poly.pdbx_strand_id
1 'polypeptide(L)'
;MQLEVRAAQPLSKVFMTTIIDLETMGMDANQHEIIEIGMLSFSFSNEDGILGIKHTYNELNDPGKPIPPEITKITGIHNEDVTGKAINWDFVLQVLKESHLIICHNAQFDRNFLELQTPEEIQERVTALPFGCTIKDIDWKERDYESSKLDYLNWKLGYFYDGHRAINDCWATLNLLLHEPGAFDELKSRVRKRQTLICAENAPFDKKDFLKNRLYRWSDGTGKLPKCWWAIVDNDVLAEEKAWLDAEIYGQANKSNSLPQSEITARNRYSFRAELIK
;
A
#
# COMPACT_ATOMS: atom_id res chain seq x y z
N MET A 1 18.02 -0.80 -20.35
CA MET A 1 18.45 -2.04 -19.66
C MET A 1 17.83 -3.22 -20.38
N GLN A 2 18.61 -4.05 -21.08
CA GLN A 2 18.09 -5.29 -21.67
C GLN A 2 18.16 -6.36 -20.58
N LEU A 3 17.02 -6.77 -20.06
CA LEU A 3 16.91 -7.97 -19.24
C LEU A 3 16.93 -9.19 -20.18
N GLU A 4 18.04 -9.93 -20.21
CA GLU A 4 18.09 -11.22 -20.89
C GLU A 4 17.13 -12.18 -20.19
N VAL A 5 16.03 -12.50 -20.88
CA VAL A 5 15.06 -13.51 -20.44
C VAL A 5 15.69 -14.90 -20.62
N ARG A 6 16.11 -15.53 -19.54
CA ARG A 6 16.41 -16.96 -19.57
C ARG A 6 15.10 -17.73 -19.75
N ALA A 7 14.90 -18.29 -20.93
CA ALA A 7 13.79 -19.17 -21.26
C ALA A 7 14.01 -20.58 -20.69
N ALA A 8 14.04 -20.72 -19.36
CA ALA A 8 13.83 -22.00 -18.70
C ALA A 8 12.38 -22.03 -18.21
N GLN A 9 11.63 -23.10 -18.51
CA GLN A 9 10.28 -23.26 -17.92
C GLN A 9 10.47 -23.30 -16.40
N PRO A 10 9.80 -22.44 -15.65
CA PRO A 10 9.92 -22.43 -14.19
C PRO A 10 9.37 -23.74 -13.66
N LEU A 11 10.16 -24.45 -12.84
CA LEU A 11 9.76 -25.68 -12.13
C LEU A 11 8.73 -25.39 -11.04
N SER A 12 8.47 -24.11 -10.75
CA SER A 12 7.64 -23.59 -9.66
C SER A 12 6.43 -22.81 -10.19
N LYS A 13 5.43 -22.65 -9.30
CA LYS A 13 4.24 -21.85 -9.59
C LYS A 13 4.60 -20.39 -9.86
N VAL A 14 4.22 -19.89 -11.02
CA VAL A 14 4.42 -18.49 -11.42
C VAL A 14 3.24 -17.64 -10.99
N PHE A 15 3.55 -16.49 -10.41
CA PHE A 15 2.59 -15.48 -10.01
C PHE A 15 2.83 -14.19 -10.81
N MET A 16 1.78 -13.39 -10.92
CA MET A 16 1.85 -12.05 -11.50
C MET A 16 1.67 -11.00 -10.40
N THR A 17 2.48 -9.97 -10.43
CA THR A 17 2.30 -8.77 -9.62
C THR A 17 2.35 -7.54 -10.49
N THR A 18 1.61 -6.51 -10.09
CA THR A 18 1.60 -5.23 -10.79
C THR A 18 1.97 -4.13 -9.80
N ILE A 19 3.00 -3.37 -10.14
CA ILE A 19 3.31 -2.10 -9.48
C ILE A 19 2.39 -1.06 -10.10
N ILE A 20 1.75 -0.24 -9.25
CA ILE A 20 0.90 0.88 -9.65
C ILE A 20 1.37 2.12 -8.90
N ASP A 21 1.42 3.22 -9.63
CA ASP A 21 1.65 4.55 -9.11
C ASP A 21 0.69 5.53 -9.78
N LEU A 22 0.23 6.54 -9.05
CA LEU A 22 -0.74 7.52 -9.51
C LEU A 22 -0.23 8.95 -9.28
N GLU A 23 -0.37 9.80 -10.30
CA GLU A 23 -0.32 11.24 -10.11
C GLU A 23 -1.75 11.79 -10.01
N THR A 24 -1.96 12.74 -9.11
CA THR A 24 -3.29 13.25 -8.77
C THR A 24 -3.27 14.76 -8.59
N MET A 25 -4.44 15.39 -8.57
CA MET A 25 -4.57 16.83 -8.31
C MET A 25 -4.35 17.22 -6.84
N GLY A 26 -4.08 16.27 -5.95
CA GLY A 26 -3.84 16.49 -4.52
C GLY A 26 -3.95 15.21 -3.72
N MET A 27 -3.95 15.32 -2.37
CA MET A 27 -3.76 14.17 -1.47
C MET A 27 -5.05 13.46 -1.05
N ASP A 28 -6.21 14.06 -1.24
CA ASP A 28 -7.50 13.54 -0.75
C ASP A 28 -8.30 12.91 -1.89
N ALA A 29 -8.42 11.61 -1.89
CA ALA A 29 -9.14 10.84 -2.90
C ALA A 29 -10.67 11.15 -2.98
N ASN A 30 -11.23 11.86 -2.00
CA ASN A 30 -12.61 12.33 -2.06
C ASN A 30 -12.78 13.67 -2.78
N GLN A 31 -11.70 14.41 -3.04
CA GLN A 31 -11.74 15.78 -3.54
C GLN A 31 -10.90 15.98 -4.80
N HIS A 32 -9.93 15.10 -5.05
CA HIS A 32 -8.94 15.28 -6.09
C HIS A 32 -8.97 14.11 -7.08
N GLU A 33 -8.82 14.41 -8.35
CA GLU A 33 -8.87 13.46 -9.45
C GLU A 33 -7.47 12.89 -9.76
N ILE A 34 -7.49 11.68 -10.35
CA ILE A 34 -6.31 11.06 -10.96
C ILE A 34 -6.00 11.79 -12.28
N ILE A 35 -4.74 12.17 -12.49
CA ILE A 35 -4.25 12.81 -13.71
C ILE A 35 -3.26 11.94 -14.50
N GLU A 36 -2.64 10.95 -13.88
CA GLU A 36 -1.81 9.93 -14.55
C GLU A 36 -1.89 8.60 -13.81
N ILE A 37 -1.85 7.50 -14.55
CA ILE A 37 -1.65 6.16 -14.02
C ILE A 37 -0.45 5.50 -14.67
N GLY A 38 0.47 4.98 -13.85
CA GLY A 38 1.55 4.10 -14.26
C GLY A 38 1.29 2.68 -13.77
N MET A 39 1.50 1.69 -14.63
CA MET A 39 1.42 0.28 -14.27
C MET A 39 2.59 -0.49 -14.87
N LEU A 40 3.25 -1.31 -14.05
CA LEU A 40 4.32 -2.19 -14.47
C LEU A 40 4.08 -3.57 -13.88
N SER A 41 3.77 -4.54 -14.74
CA SER A 41 3.52 -5.92 -14.33
C SER A 41 4.71 -6.80 -14.59
N PHE A 42 5.02 -7.68 -13.67
CA PHE A 42 6.07 -8.70 -13.81
C PHE A 42 5.61 -10.04 -13.23
N SER A 43 6.20 -11.10 -13.78
CA SER A 43 6.03 -12.45 -13.23
C SER A 43 7.13 -12.77 -12.23
N PHE A 44 6.80 -13.57 -11.22
CA PHE A 44 7.75 -14.07 -10.24
C PHE A 44 7.41 -15.49 -9.80
N SER A 45 8.41 -16.20 -9.26
CA SER A 45 8.20 -17.42 -8.49
C SER A 45 8.79 -17.26 -7.08
N ASN A 46 8.45 -18.15 -6.15
CA ASN A 46 9.04 -18.11 -4.82
C ASN A 46 10.50 -18.56 -4.81
N GLU A 47 10.87 -19.42 -5.74
CA GLU A 47 12.20 -20.02 -5.85
C GLU A 47 13.16 -19.16 -6.66
N ASP A 48 12.69 -18.62 -7.81
CA ASP A 48 13.55 -17.93 -8.78
C ASP A 48 13.48 -16.41 -8.65
N GLY A 49 12.59 -15.86 -7.78
CA GLY A 49 12.38 -14.43 -7.65
C GLY A 49 11.65 -13.82 -8.86
N ILE A 50 12.05 -12.62 -9.27
CA ILE A 50 11.45 -11.88 -10.40
C ILE A 50 11.96 -12.47 -11.72
N LEU A 51 11.02 -12.91 -12.58
CA LEU A 51 11.32 -13.63 -13.81
C LEU A 51 11.35 -12.72 -15.04
N GLY A 52 10.46 -11.72 -15.11
CA GLY A 52 10.42 -10.80 -16.25
C GLY A 52 9.16 -9.95 -16.30
N ILE A 53 9.27 -8.85 -17.04
CA ILE A 53 8.20 -7.87 -17.23
C ILE A 53 7.18 -8.43 -18.22
N LYS A 54 5.89 -8.17 -17.97
CA LYS A 54 4.75 -8.60 -18.78
C LYS A 54 4.02 -7.43 -19.42
N HIS A 55 3.68 -6.42 -18.64
CA HIS A 55 2.97 -5.25 -19.12
C HIS A 55 3.66 -3.99 -18.59
N THR A 56 3.68 -2.97 -19.42
CA THR A 56 4.03 -1.60 -19.05
C THR A 56 2.96 -0.71 -19.66
N TYR A 57 2.33 0.11 -18.82
CA TYR A 57 1.25 1.01 -19.22
C TYR A 57 1.42 2.35 -18.52
N ASN A 58 1.20 3.41 -19.26
CA ASN A 58 1.19 4.77 -18.75
C ASN A 58 0.15 5.58 -19.54
N GLU A 59 -0.76 6.25 -18.84
CA GLU A 59 -1.78 7.05 -19.48
C GLU A 59 -2.11 8.28 -18.63
N LEU A 60 -2.26 9.42 -19.29
CA LEU A 60 -2.75 10.65 -18.71
C LEU A 60 -4.28 10.66 -18.70
N ASN A 61 -4.86 11.40 -17.77
CA ASN A 61 -6.30 11.55 -17.62
C ASN A 61 -6.68 13.02 -17.48
N ASP A 62 -7.66 13.46 -18.26
CA ASP A 62 -8.24 14.78 -18.12
C ASP A 62 -9.13 14.86 -16.87
N PRO A 63 -8.78 15.65 -15.86
CA PRO A 63 -9.58 15.77 -14.64
C PRO A 63 -10.85 16.63 -14.82
N GLY A 64 -11.06 17.21 -16.01
CA GLY A 64 -12.19 18.10 -16.31
C GLY A 64 -12.14 19.47 -15.63
N LYS A 65 -11.02 19.79 -14.97
CA LYS A 65 -10.77 21.06 -14.29
C LYS A 65 -9.28 21.40 -14.30
N PRO A 66 -8.88 22.68 -14.12
CA PRO A 66 -7.49 23.08 -14.15
C PRO A 66 -6.66 22.38 -13.07
N ILE A 67 -5.47 21.88 -13.45
CA ILE A 67 -4.47 21.32 -12.53
C ILE A 67 -3.88 22.46 -11.69
N PRO A 68 -3.84 22.33 -10.35
CA PRO A 68 -3.22 23.32 -9.49
C PRO A 68 -1.73 23.55 -9.84
N PRO A 69 -1.23 24.80 -9.84
CA PRO A 69 0.15 25.10 -10.21
C PRO A 69 1.20 24.37 -9.37
N GLU A 70 0.91 24.10 -8.10
CA GLU A 70 1.75 23.32 -7.20
C GLU A 70 1.88 21.86 -7.64
N ILE A 71 0.83 21.28 -8.19
CA ILE A 71 0.84 19.92 -8.75
C ILE A 71 1.65 19.87 -10.03
N THR A 72 1.41 20.82 -10.94
CA THR A 72 2.23 20.96 -12.16
C THR A 72 3.71 21.12 -11.84
N LYS A 73 4.05 21.87 -10.79
CA LYS A 73 5.45 22.04 -10.35
C LYS A 73 6.08 20.74 -9.87
N ILE A 74 5.31 19.86 -9.27
CA ILE A 74 5.79 18.55 -8.74
C ILE A 74 5.87 17.53 -9.87
N THR A 75 4.78 17.35 -10.64
CA THR A 75 4.63 16.28 -11.62
C THR A 75 5.14 16.62 -13.02
N GLY A 76 5.31 17.91 -13.31
CA GLY A 76 5.59 18.41 -14.66
C GLY A 76 4.41 18.27 -15.62
N ILE A 77 3.22 17.84 -15.14
CA ILE A 77 2.03 17.66 -15.98
C ILE A 77 1.27 18.98 -16.08
N HIS A 78 1.03 19.45 -17.30
CA HIS A 78 0.32 20.68 -17.61
C HIS A 78 -1.11 20.39 -18.09
N ASN A 79 -1.98 21.40 -18.06
CA ASN A 79 -3.37 21.28 -18.53
C ASN A 79 -3.46 20.81 -19.99
N GLU A 80 -2.57 21.30 -20.86
CA GLU A 80 -2.48 20.90 -22.26
C GLU A 80 -2.12 19.44 -22.46
N ASP A 81 -1.36 18.83 -21.54
CA ASP A 81 -0.95 17.43 -21.62
C ASP A 81 -2.11 16.47 -21.39
N VAL A 82 -3.04 16.85 -20.51
CA VAL A 82 -4.17 16.00 -20.09
C VAL A 82 -5.45 16.26 -20.88
N THR A 83 -5.58 17.43 -21.53
CA THR A 83 -6.81 17.81 -22.24
C THR A 83 -7.26 16.74 -23.22
N GLY A 84 -8.47 16.21 -23.02
CA GLY A 84 -9.07 15.18 -23.84
C GLY A 84 -8.44 13.79 -23.70
N LYS A 85 -7.53 13.60 -22.75
CA LYS A 85 -6.97 12.27 -22.41
C LYS A 85 -7.91 11.51 -21.50
N ALA A 86 -7.90 10.17 -21.64
CA ALA A 86 -8.66 9.29 -20.76
C ALA A 86 -7.92 7.99 -20.57
N ILE A 87 -7.89 7.50 -19.34
CA ILE A 87 -7.34 6.20 -19.00
C ILE A 87 -8.18 5.10 -19.66
N ASN A 88 -7.51 4.14 -20.31
CA ASN A 88 -8.17 2.95 -20.85
C ASN A 88 -8.43 1.95 -19.70
N TRP A 89 -9.58 2.10 -19.05
CA TRP A 89 -9.97 1.28 -17.90
C TRP A 89 -10.18 -0.20 -18.25
N ASP A 90 -10.52 -0.53 -19.51
CA ASP A 90 -10.64 -1.93 -19.96
C ASP A 90 -9.28 -2.62 -19.94
N PHE A 91 -8.23 -1.92 -20.38
CA PHE A 91 -6.87 -2.44 -20.31
C PHE A 91 -6.39 -2.55 -18.84
N VAL A 92 -6.66 -1.54 -18.02
CA VAL A 92 -6.38 -1.59 -16.57
C VAL A 92 -7.05 -2.79 -15.93
N LEU A 93 -8.33 -3.03 -16.21
CA LEU A 93 -9.08 -4.18 -15.69
C LEU A 93 -8.47 -5.51 -16.14
N GLN A 94 -8.05 -5.61 -17.41
CA GLN A 94 -7.38 -6.80 -17.91
C GLN A 94 -6.12 -7.11 -17.11
N VAL A 95 -5.24 -6.12 -16.92
CA VAL A 95 -3.99 -6.28 -16.15
C VAL A 95 -4.29 -6.64 -14.70
N LEU A 96 -5.28 -6.00 -14.07
CA LEU A 96 -5.68 -6.31 -12.70
C LEU A 96 -6.25 -7.74 -12.56
N LYS A 97 -6.96 -8.26 -13.57
CA LYS A 97 -7.47 -9.65 -13.57
C LYS A 97 -6.35 -10.68 -13.59
N GLU A 98 -5.24 -10.38 -14.25
CA GLU A 98 -4.05 -11.24 -14.28
C GLU A 98 -3.24 -11.15 -12.98
N SER A 99 -3.38 -10.05 -12.23
CA SER A 99 -2.57 -9.78 -11.03
C SER A 99 -3.00 -10.61 -9.83
N HIS A 100 -2.02 -11.10 -9.09
CA HIS A 100 -2.19 -11.80 -7.80
C HIS A 100 -1.83 -10.90 -6.62
N LEU A 101 -1.06 -9.83 -6.85
CA LEU A 101 -0.60 -8.85 -5.87
C LEU A 101 -0.45 -7.49 -6.56
N ILE A 102 -0.87 -6.44 -5.90
CA ILE A 102 -0.57 -5.05 -6.28
C ILE A 102 0.50 -4.52 -5.33
N ILE A 103 1.48 -3.80 -5.86
CA ILE A 103 2.52 -3.13 -5.08
C ILE A 103 2.49 -1.65 -5.41
N CYS A 104 2.56 -0.80 -4.38
CA CYS A 104 2.74 0.63 -4.54
C CYS A 104 3.86 1.12 -3.60
N HIS A 105 4.48 2.23 -3.96
CA HIS A 105 5.30 2.98 -3.03
C HIS A 105 4.40 3.98 -2.30
N ASN A 106 4.02 3.72 -1.03
CA ASN A 106 2.95 4.38 -0.28
C ASN A 106 1.52 3.91 -0.65
N ALA A 107 1.30 2.60 -0.60
CA ALA A 107 0.06 1.96 -1.04
C ALA A 107 -1.24 2.54 -0.45
N GLN A 108 -1.20 3.21 0.71
CA GLN A 108 -2.37 3.87 1.28
C GLN A 108 -2.88 5.02 0.40
N PHE A 109 -1.99 5.71 -0.29
CA PHE A 109 -2.35 6.77 -1.22
C PHE A 109 -3.04 6.19 -2.46
N ASP A 110 -2.33 5.39 -3.25
CA ASP A 110 -2.83 4.87 -4.52
C ASP A 110 -4.09 4.02 -4.36
N ARG A 111 -4.09 3.16 -3.35
CA ARG A 111 -5.22 2.27 -3.09
C ARG A 111 -6.51 3.04 -2.85
N ASN A 112 -6.46 4.11 -2.08
CA ASN A 112 -7.66 4.90 -1.77
C ASN A 112 -8.20 5.61 -3.01
N PHE A 113 -7.34 6.13 -3.89
CA PHE A 113 -7.77 6.69 -5.17
C PHE A 113 -8.39 5.62 -6.08
N LEU A 114 -7.75 4.45 -6.19
CA LEU A 114 -8.28 3.33 -6.98
C LEU A 114 -9.62 2.81 -6.44
N GLU A 115 -9.82 2.79 -5.13
CA GLU A 115 -11.07 2.33 -4.51
C GLU A 115 -12.22 3.36 -4.60
N LEU A 116 -11.94 4.65 -4.83
CA LEU A 116 -12.95 5.71 -4.81
C LEU A 116 -13.24 6.33 -6.17
N GLN A 117 -12.26 6.37 -7.07
CA GLN A 117 -12.35 7.20 -8.27
C GLN A 117 -12.34 6.44 -9.59
N THR A 118 -12.22 5.13 -9.54
CA THR A 118 -12.23 4.31 -10.76
C THR A 118 -13.64 3.77 -11.06
N PRO A 119 -13.91 3.25 -12.26
CA PRO A 119 -15.15 2.54 -12.56
C PRO A 119 -15.42 1.39 -11.58
N GLU A 120 -16.70 1.06 -11.35
CA GLU A 120 -17.15 0.07 -10.36
C GLU A 120 -16.45 -1.29 -10.50
N GLU A 121 -16.29 -1.80 -11.72
CA GLU A 121 -15.61 -3.06 -11.99
C GLU A 121 -14.13 -3.06 -11.59
N ILE A 122 -13.47 -1.89 -11.71
CA ILE A 122 -12.09 -1.70 -11.22
C ILE A 122 -12.09 -1.69 -9.70
N GLN A 123 -13.01 -0.94 -9.06
CA GLN A 123 -13.12 -0.88 -7.60
C GLN A 123 -13.34 -2.27 -7.00
N GLU A 124 -14.25 -3.06 -7.56
CA GLU A 124 -14.48 -4.44 -7.14
C GLU A 124 -13.20 -5.28 -7.24
N ARG A 125 -12.49 -5.17 -8.36
CA ARG A 125 -11.25 -5.93 -8.54
C ARG A 125 -10.15 -5.47 -7.60
N VAL A 126 -9.95 -4.18 -7.42
CA VAL A 126 -8.98 -3.58 -6.50
C VAL A 126 -9.25 -4.03 -5.06
N THR A 127 -10.52 -4.01 -4.62
CA THR A 127 -10.89 -4.44 -3.27
C THR A 127 -10.64 -5.92 -3.01
N ALA A 128 -10.70 -6.75 -4.05
CA ALA A 128 -10.46 -8.20 -3.97
C ALA A 128 -8.95 -8.57 -3.97
N LEU A 129 -8.08 -7.67 -4.46
CA LEU A 129 -6.64 -7.94 -4.55
C LEU A 129 -5.88 -7.63 -3.25
N PRO A 130 -4.85 -8.42 -2.92
CA PRO A 130 -3.91 -8.06 -1.88
C PRO A 130 -3.02 -6.91 -2.34
N PHE A 131 -2.66 -6.01 -1.41
CA PHE A 131 -1.72 -4.91 -1.62
C PHE A 131 -0.49 -5.06 -0.75
N GLY A 132 0.67 -4.74 -1.33
CA GLY A 132 1.95 -4.54 -0.64
C GLY A 132 2.38 -3.08 -0.76
N CYS A 133 3.12 -2.60 0.25
CA CYS A 133 3.62 -1.23 0.33
C CYS A 133 5.11 -1.24 0.55
N THR A 134 5.90 -0.74 -0.39
CA THR A 134 7.36 -0.75 -0.22
C THR A 134 7.83 0.17 0.91
N ILE A 135 7.04 1.17 1.34
CA ILE A 135 7.35 2.00 2.52
C ILE A 135 7.09 1.25 3.84
N LYS A 136 6.01 0.44 3.91
CA LYS A 136 5.51 -0.12 5.18
C LYS A 136 5.81 -1.61 5.36
N ASP A 137 5.97 -2.35 4.27
CA ASP A 137 6.18 -3.79 4.29
C ASP A 137 7.66 -4.18 4.14
N ILE A 138 8.56 -3.20 4.04
CA ILE A 138 10.01 -3.38 4.05
C ILE A 138 10.57 -2.51 5.18
N ASP A 139 11.38 -3.08 6.05
CA ASP A 139 12.04 -2.34 7.13
C ASP A 139 13.33 -1.70 6.64
N TRP A 140 13.20 -0.52 6.06
CA TRP A 140 14.33 0.25 5.54
C TRP A 140 15.32 0.66 6.63
N LYS A 141 14.86 0.82 7.88
CA LYS A 141 15.71 1.19 9.00
C LYS A 141 16.64 0.04 9.41
N GLU A 142 16.11 -1.18 9.46
CA GLU A 142 16.92 -2.39 9.72
C GLU A 142 17.93 -2.68 8.60
N ARG A 143 17.75 -2.04 7.44
CA ARG A 143 18.64 -2.07 6.27
C ARG A 143 19.59 -0.88 6.20
N ASP A 144 19.74 -0.11 7.29
CA ASP A 144 20.60 1.07 7.41
C ASP A 144 20.25 2.23 6.46
N TYR A 145 18.97 2.34 6.04
CA TYR A 145 18.49 3.50 5.30
C TYR A 145 17.87 4.54 6.25
N GLU A 146 18.23 5.81 6.07
CA GLU A 146 17.74 6.93 6.88
C GLU A 146 16.33 7.40 6.48
N SER A 147 15.90 7.06 5.27
CA SER A 147 14.61 7.47 4.71
C SER A 147 14.02 6.37 3.84
N SER A 148 12.68 6.31 3.80
CA SER A 148 11.94 5.44 2.87
C SER A 148 11.45 6.15 1.61
N LYS A 149 11.93 7.38 1.31
CA LYS A 149 11.59 8.08 0.08
C LYS A 149 12.16 7.35 -1.14
N LEU A 150 11.36 7.25 -2.19
CA LEU A 150 11.70 6.46 -3.38
C LEU A 150 12.97 6.95 -4.08
N ASP A 151 13.12 8.27 -4.22
CA ASP A 151 14.30 8.93 -4.78
C ASP A 151 15.56 8.64 -3.97
N TYR A 152 15.47 8.76 -2.63
CA TYR A 152 16.58 8.49 -1.72
C TYR A 152 17.03 7.02 -1.76
N LEU A 153 16.08 6.09 -1.71
CA LEU A 153 16.38 4.65 -1.76
C LEU A 153 17.07 4.28 -3.08
N ASN A 154 16.53 4.77 -4.20
CA ASN A 154 17.11 4.52 -5.51
C ASN A 154 18.51 5.18 -5.65
N TRP A 155 18.68 6.39 -5.14
CA TRP A 155 20.00 7.05 -5.10
C TRP A 155 21.04 6.21 -4.35
N LYS A 156 20.69 5.65 -3.21
CA LYS A 156 21.56 4.74 -2.45
C LYS A 156 21.95 3.49 -3.22
N LEU A 157 21.08 3.01 -4.09
CA LEU A 157 21.34 1.89 -5.01
C LEU A 157 22.07 2.31 -6.30
N GLY A 158 22.44 3.59 -6.42
CA GLY A 158 23.13 4.12 -7.61
C GLY A 158 22.23 4.33 -8.82
N TYR A 159 20.92 4.38 -8.62
CA TYR A 159 19.93 4.60 -9.68
C TYR A 159 19.33 6.00 -9.57
N PHE A 160 19.42 6.76 -10.67
CA PHE A 160 18.86 8.10 -10.81
C PHE A 160 17.76 8.08 -11.87
N TYR A 161 16.65 8.73 -11.58
CA TYR A 161 15.50 8.80 -12.47
C TYR A 161 14.76 10.13 -12.29
N ASP A 162 13.92 10.45 -13.25
CA ASP A 162 13.04 11.60 -13.19
C ASP A 162 11.74 11.19 -12.50
N GLY A 163 11.64 11.51 -11.22
CA GLY A 163 10.51 11.16 -10.35
C GLY A 163 9.27 11.99 -10.62
N HIS A 164 8.17 11.64 -9.96
CA HIS A 164 6.85 12.27 -10.11
C HIS A 164 6.25 12.14 -11.52
N ARG A 165 6.55 11.02 -12.16
CA ARG A 165 5.86 10.51 -13.32
C ARG A 165 5.53 9.05 -13.03
N ALA A 166 4.25 8.73 -13.06
CA ALA A 166 3.73 7.47 -12.53
C ALA A 166 4.47 6.23 -13.03
N ILE A 167 4.81 6.16 -14.32
CA ILE A 167 5.56 5.01 -14.86
C ILE A 167 7.02 5.00 -14.40
N ASN A 168 7.65 6.16 -14.22
CA ASN A 168 9.03 6.23 -13.74
C ASN A 168 9.12 5.77 -12.28
N ASP A 169 8.14 6.12 -11.45
CA ASP A 169 8.05 5.69 -10.07
C ASP A 169 7.75 4.18 -9.96
N CYS A 170 6.97 3.61 -10.90
CA CYS A 170 6.83 2.16 -11.04
C CYS A 170 8.18 1.47 -11.34
N TRP A 171 8.98 2.02 -12.27
CA TRP A 171 10.32 1.50 -12.57
C TRP A 171 11.27 1.62 -11.40
N ALA A 172 11.25 2.76 -10.70
CA ALA A 172 12.05 2.99 -9.50
C ALA A 172 11.65 2.02 -8.37
N THR A 173 10.36 1.75 -8.20
CA THR A 173 9.85 0.76 -7.25
C THR A 173 10.30 -0.65 -7.60
N LEU A 174 10.25 -1.04 -8.88
CA LEU A 174 10.78 -2.33 -9.33
C LEU A 174 12.29 -2.44 -9.08
N ASN A 175 13.05 -1.34 -9.30
CA ASN A 175 14.49 -1.31 -9.05
C ASN A 175 14.83 -1.63 -7.59
N LEU A 176 14.06 -1.11 -6.61
CA LEU A 176 14.22 -1.46 -5.20
C LEU A 176 14.03 -2.98 -4.97
N LEU A 177 12.97 -3.55 -5.55
CA LEU A 177 12.65 -4.97 -5.37
C LEU A 177 13.67 -5.91 -6.03
N LEU A 178 14.36 -5.43 -7.07
CA LEU A 178 15.39 -6.19 -7.79
C LEU A 178 16.76 -6.12 -7.14
N HIS A 179 17.14 -4.95 -6.63
CA HIS A 179 18.52 -4.66 -6.26
C HIS A 179 18.76 -4.55 -4.76
N GLU A 180 17.71 -4.32 -3.96
CA GLU A 180 17.85 -4.40 -2.51
C GLU A 180 17.70 -5.86 -2.03
N PRO A 181 18.75 -6.49 -1.49
CA PRO A 181 18.73 -7.90 -1.14
C PRO A 181 17.61 -8.26 -0.17
N GLY A 182 16.75 -9.21 -0.53
CA GLY A 182 15.66 -9.71 0.33
C GLY A 182 14.46 -8.77 0.49
N ALA A 183 14.48 -7.57 -0.12
CA ALA A 183 13.37 -6.61 0.00
C ALA A 183 12.05 -7.17 -0.52
N PHE A 184 12.06 -7.84 -1.67
CA PHE A 184 10.86 -8.45 -2.24
C PHE A 184 10.35 -9.63 -1.40
N ASP A 185 11.26 -10.42 -0.81
CA ASP A 185 10.87 -11.55 0.05
C ASP A 185 10.25 -11.05 1.36
N GLU A 186 10.80 -9.99 1.95
CA GLU A 186 10.24 -9.34 3.13
C GLU A 186 8.84 -8.80 2.84
N LEU A 187 8.66 -8.04 1.74
CA LEU A 187 7.36 -7.53 1.32
C LEU A 187 6.35 -8.68 1.15
N LYS A 188 6.72 -9.76 0.44
CA LYS A 188 5.84 -10.94 0.28
C LYS A 188 5.48 -11.59 1.61
N SER A 189 6.42 -11.65 2.55
CA SER A 189 6.19 -12.17 3.89
C SER A 189 5.18 -11.31 4.66
N ARG A 190 5.36 -9.98 4.63
CA ARG A 190 4.44 -9.02 5.27
C ARG A 190 3.04 -9.04 4.66
N VAL A 191 2.92 -9.15 3.34
CA VAL A 191 1.62 -9.30 2.65
C VAL A 191 0.84 -10.52 3.14
N ARG A 192 1.52 -11.62 3.46
CA ARG A 192 0.88 -12.86 3.97
C ARG A 192 0.43 -12.75 5.43
N LYS A 193 0.97 -11.81 6.21
CA LYS A 193 0.62 -11.64 7.62
C LYS A 193 -0.81 -11.16 7.78
N ARG A 194 -1.47 -11.74 8.79
CA ARG A 194 -2.76 -11.28 9.28
C ARG A 194 -2.54 -10.47 10.55
N GLN A 195 -3.30 -9.43 10.70
CA GLN A 195 -3.27 -8.53 11.84
C GLN A 195 -4.69 -8.33 12.36
N THR A 196 -4.79 -7.89 13.59
CA THR A 196 -6.06 -7.50 14.22
C THR A 196 -5.95 -6.05 14.65
N LEU A 197 -6.87 -5.21 14.17
CA LEU A 197 -7.15 -3.92 14.79
C LEU A 197 -7.97 -4.19 16.04
N ILE A 198 -7.50 -3.75 17.21
CA ILE A 198 -8.19 -3.87 18.50
C ILE A 198 -8.45 -2.50 19.09
N CYS A 199 -9.67 -2.27 19.58
CA CYS A 199 -10.07 -1.04 20.26
C CYS A 199 -10.21 -1.28 21.75
N ALA A 200 -9.31 -0.69 22.54
CA ALA A 200 -9.38 -0.70 23.99
C ALA A 200 -10.42 0.35 24.45
N GLU A 201 -11.70 0.04 24.23
CA GLU A 201 -12.82 0.89 24.68
C GLU A 201 -12.92 0.95 26.20
N ASN A 202 -13.30 2.11 26.72
CA ASN A 202 -13.47 2.35 28.14
C ASN A 202 -12.22 2.03 28.99
N ALA A 203 -11.03 2.12 28.39
CA ALA A 203 -9.79 1.99 29.13
C ALA A 203 -9.70 3.10 30.20
N PRO A 204 -9.33 2.79 31.46
CA PRO A 204 -9.19 3.77 32.52
C PRO A 204 -8.19 4.87 32.13
N PHE A 205 -8.52 6.14 32.49
CA PHE A 205 -7.73 7.31 32.09
C PHE A 205 -6.29 7.28 32.65
N ASP A 206 -6.11 6.77 33.84
CA ASP A 206 -4.79 6.59 34.47
C ASP A 206 -3.91 5.57 33.78
N LYS A 207 -4.46 4.73 32.90
CA LYS A 207 -3.76 3.74 32.11
C LYS A 207 -3.27 4.26 30.73
N LYS A 208 -3.55 5.52 30.40
CA LYS A 208 -3.21 6.10 29.08
C LYS A 208 -1.74 5.98 28.70
N ASP A 209 -0.83 6.14 29.68
CA ASP A 209 0.61 6.12 29.39
C ASP A 209 1.12 4.68 29.15
N PHE A 210 0.50 3.68 29.75
CA PHE A 210 0.74 2.26 29.43
C PHE A 210 0.37 1.95 27.96
N LEU A 211 -0.81 2.41 27.53
CA LEU A 211 -1.28 2.25 26.17
C LEU A 211 -0.39 2.98 25.15
N LYS A 212 0.01 4.22 25.43
CA LYS A 212 0.93 4.99 24.57
C LYS A 212 2.30 4.30 24.42
N ASN A 213 2.87 3.83 25.52
CA ASN A 213 4.15 3.13 25.52
C ASN A 213 4.10 1.83 24.71
N ARG A 214 2.90 1.24 24.58
CA ARG A 214 2.64 0.05 23.76
C ARG A 214 2.09 0.41 22.36
N LEU A 215 2.32 1.65 21.91
CA LEU A 215 2.01 2.18 20.59
C LEU A 215 0.52 2.25 20.23
N TYR A 216 -0.37 2.22 21.23
CA TYR A 216 -1.78 2.52 21.00
C TYR A 216 -1.97 4.00 20.64
N ARG A 217 -2.87 4.24 19.70
CA ARG A 217 -3.28 5.57 19.25
C ARG A 217 -4.66 5.90 19.80
N TRP A 218 -4.90 7.18 20.01
CA TRP A 218 -6.21 7.65 20.46
C TRP A 218 -7.10 8.01 19.27
N SER A 219 -8.32 7.50 19.27
CA SER A 219 -9.44 7.96 18.45
C SER A 219 -10.42 8.74 19.30
N ASP A 220 -10.80 9.94 18.86
CA ASP A 220 -11.80 10.77 19.52
C ASP A 220 -13.24 10.40 19.15
N GLY A 221 -13.41 9.45 18.22
CA GLY A 221 -14.70 8.98 17.73
C GLY A 221 -15.32 9.84 16.63
N THR A 222 -14.62 10.85 16.13
CA THR A 222 -15.11 11.67 14.99
C THR A 222 -14.90 11.00 13.63
N GLY A 223 -13.98 10.01 13.57
CA GLY A 223 -13.72 9.20 12.38
C GLY A 223 -14.52 7.90 12.38
N LYS A 224 -13.96 6.89 11.71
CA LYS A 224 -14.58 5.56 11.56
C LYS A 224 -14.46 4.68 12.79
N LEU A 225 -13.46 4.94 13.64
CA LEU A 225 -13.28 4.24 14.91
C LEU A 225 -14.07 4.91 16.02
N PRO A 226 -14.59 4.14 16.98
CA PRO A 226 -15.20 4.70 18.18
C PRO A 226 -14.18 5.50 19.02
N LYS A 227 -14.65 6.20 20.02
CA LYS A 227 -13.80 6.89 20.99
C LYS A 227 -13.06 5.88 21.86
N CYS A 228 -11.81 5.56 21.49
CA CYS A 228 -11.02 4.52 22.16
C CYS A 228 -9.52 4.68 21.92
N TRP A 229 -8.71 3.96 22.67
CA TRP A 229 -7.35 3.62 22.29
C TRP A 229 -7.39 2.43 21.33
N TRP A 230 -6.59 2.46 20.28
CA TRP A 230 -6.55 1.37 19.29
C TRP A 230 -5.13 1.07 18.82
N ALA A 231 -4.90 -0.17 18.45
CA ALA A 231 -3.65 -0.63 17.85
C ALA A 231 -3.93 -1.69 16.78
N ILE A 232 -2.98 -1.85 15.86
CA ILE A 232 -2.94 -2.98 14.93
C ILE A 232 -1.87 -3.93 15.44
N VAL A 233 -2.26 -5.16 15.71
CA VAL A 233 -1.43 -6.19 16.33
C VAL A 233 -1.28 -7.36 15.37
N ASP A 234 -0.05 -7.86 15.18
CA ASP A 234 0.19 -9.08 14.41
C ASP A 234 -0.49 -10.26 15.10
N ASN A 235 -1.17 -11.12 14.34
CA ASN A 235 -1.92 -12.24 14.93
C ASN A 235 -1.02 -13.24 15.67
N ASP A 236 0.27 -13.29 15.32
CA ASP A 236 1.25 -14.15 15.98
C ASP A 236 1.44 -13.81 17.48
N VAL A 237 1.22 -12.54 17.86
CA VAL A 237 1.34 -12.03 19.23
C VAL A 237 0.03 -11.55 19.83
N LEU A 238 -1.09 -11.72 19.13
CA LEU A 238 -2.40 -11.23 19.54
C LEU A 238 -2.87 -11.79 20.90
N ALA A 239 -2.55 -13.06 21.18
CA ALA A 239 -2.92 -13.68 22.44
C ALA A 239 -2.19 -13.03 23.64
N GLU A 240 -0.91 -12.70 23.47
CA GLU A 240 -0.11 -12.00 24.48
C GLU A 240 -0.64 -10.56 24.68
N GLU A 241 -0.99 -9.90 23.59
CA GLU A 241 -1.56 -8.55 23.65
C GLU A 241 -2.89 -8.52 24.41
N LYS A 242 -3.77 -9.48 24.14
CA LYS A 242 -5.04 -9.63 24.86
C LYS A 242 -4.84 -9.90 26.34
N ALA A 243 -3.90 -10.79 26.69
CA ALA A 243 -3.59 -11.08 28.09
C ALA A 243 -3.03 -9.85 28.83
N TRP A 244 -2.20 -9.04 28.13
CA TRP A 244 -1.69 -7.79 28.67
C TRP A 244 -2.82 -6.75 28.89
N LEU A 245 -3.74 -6.58 27.93
CA LEU A 245 -4.90 -5.71 28.08
C LEU A 245 -5.75 -6.12 29.29
N ASP A 246 -6.01 -7.42 29.44
CA ASP A 246 -6.79 -7.94 30.55
C ASP A 246 -6.13 -7.66 31.91
N ALA A 247 -4.84 -7.88 32.04
CA ALA A 247 -4.10 -7.74 33.29
C ALA A 247 -3.79 -6.27 33.62
N GLU A 248 -3.16 -5.55 32.68
CA GLU A 248 -2.57 -4.24 32.96
C GLU A 248 -3.54 -3.08 32.78
N ILE A 249 -4.49 -3.21 31.85
CA ILE A 249 -5.42 -2.13 31.52
C ILE A 249 -6.74 -2.28 32.27
N TYR A 250 -7.36 -3.46 32.15
CA TYR A 250 -8.71 -3.65 32.71
C TYR A 250 -8.73 -4.30 34.08
N GLY A 251 -7.67 -5.01 34.49
CA GLY A 251 -7.66 -5.79 35.73
C GLY A 251 -8.74 -6.89 35.76
N GLN A 252 -9.20 -7.35 34.60
CA GLN A 252 -10.30 -8.29 34.43
C GLN A 252 -9.97 -9.33 33.37
N ALA A 253 -9.92 -10.61 33.75
CA ALA A 253 -9.67 -11.70 32.83
C ALA A 253 -10.73 -11.79 31.71
N ASN A 254 -10.28 -12.06 30.50
CA ASN A 254 -11.08 -12.20 29.28
C ASN A 254 -11.88 -10.95 28.85
N LYS A 255 -11.61 -9.78 29.41
CA LYS A 255 -12.24 -8.51 29.01
C LYS A 255 -11.90 -8.18 27.54
N SER A 256 -10.66 -8.45 27.12
CA SER A 256 -10.17 -8.21 25.77
C SER A 256 -10.95 -8.98 24.68
N ASN A 257 -11.58 -10.10 25.00
CA ASN A 257 -12.41 -10.86 24.05
C ASN A 257 -13.71 -10.15 23.67
N SER A 258 -14.20 -9.25 24.51
CA SER A 258 -15.40 -8.44 24.27
C SER A 258 -15.10 -7.09 23.63
N LEU A 259 -13.84 -6.75 23.41
CA LEU A 259 -13.47 -5.48 22.79
C LEU A 259 -13.74 -5.51 21.27
N PRO A 260 -14.14 -4.38 20.67
CA PRO A 260 -14.28 -4.26 19.24
C PRO A 260 -12.96 -4.55 18.54
N GLN A 261 -13.00 -5.40 17.53
CA GLN A 261 -11.81 -5.79 16.76
C GLN A 261 -12.18 -6.09 15.32
N SER A 262 -11.24 -5.88 14.40
CA SER A 262 -11.40 -6.14 12.98
C SER A 262 -10.16 -6.81 12.41
N GLU A 263 -10.36 -7.82 11.55
CA GLU A 263 -9.24 -8.48 10.88
C GLU A 263 -8.66 -7.57 9.79
N ILE A 264 -7.34 -7.46 9.77
CA ILE A 264 -6.58 -6.76 8.74
C ILE A 264 -5.72 -7.76 7.98
N THR A 265 -5.95 -7.81 6.69
CA THR A 265 -5.18 -8.61 5.73
C THR A 265 -4.67 -7.70 4.61
N ALA A 266 -3.83 -8.20 3.72
CA ALA A 266 -3.40 -7.45 2.55
C ALA A 266 -4.57 -7.02 1.63
N ARG A 267 -5.79 -7.57 1.81
CA ARG A 267 -6.98 -7.18 1.03
C ARG A 267 -7.70 -5.93 1.56
N ASN A 268 -7.39 -5.47 2.78
CA ASN A 268 -7.93 -4.25 3.36
C ASN A 268 -6.87 -3.36 4.02
N ARG A 269 -5.66 -3.88 4.26
CA ARG A 269 -4.52 -3.07 4.70
C ARG A 269 -4.29 -1.93 3.69
N TYR A 270 -3.95 -0.77 4.16
CA TYR A 270 -3.77 0.47 3.36
C TYR A 270 -5.05 1.05 2.74
N SER A 271 -6.21 0.43 2.94
CA SER A 271 -7.51 0.95 2.54
C SER A 271 -8.17 1.66 3.72
N PHE A 272 -8.96 2.69 3.41
CA PHE A 272 -9.87 3.27 4.44
C PHE A 272 -10.86 2.25 5.01
N ARG A 273 -11.03 1.08 4.38
CA ARG A 273 -11.84 -0.03 4.88
C ARG A 273 -11.21 -0.76 6.08
N ALA A 274 -9.88 -0.67 6.26
CA ALA A 274 -9.16 -1.30 7.37
C ALA A 274 -9.59 -0.76 8.74
N GLU A 275 -10.08 0.48 8.78
CA GLU A 275 -10.52 1.15 10.01
C GLU A 275 -12.02 0.91 10.32
N LEU A 276 -12.71 0.09 9.53
CA LEU A 276 -14.12 -0.24 9.78
C LEU A 276 -14.20 -1.38 10.80
N ILE A 277 -14.56 -1.05 12.02
CA ILE A 277 -14.99 -2.03 13.03
C ILE A 277 -16.46 -2.34 12.77
N LYS A 278 -16.73 -3.59 12.44
CA LYS A 278 -18.10 -4.11 12.27
C LYS A 278 -18.68 -4.50 13.62
#